data_348a043a7c6bfd50973742780dc62184
#
_entry.id   348a043a7c6bfd50973742780dc62184
#
_cell.length_a   1.000
_cell.length_b   1.000
_cell.length_c   1.000
_cell.angle_alpha   90.00
_cell.angle_beta   90.00
_cell.angle_gamma   90.00
#
_symmetry.space_group_name_H-M   'P 1'
#
loop_
_entity.id
_entity.type
_entity.pdbx_description
1 polymer ?
#
loop_
_entity_poly.entity_id
_entity_poly.type
_entity_poly.pdbx_seq_one_letter_code
_entity_poly.pdbx_strand_id
1 'polypeptide(L)'
;AGPIGRALLAYPAAFMLHVQAFPDQLQFLNGAGLPSFVEQLVGANADMGRSAVAVMTMYNTQQSTVGLAYAMNTFFPAEAYANWGYAGYLFSILWVGALLGLLHTTILRKQKTQLNLFIYIIVLRFQVQVMLGGFIDYLFSVNLIFSIATIIFIGLLSKQQLAKRKGDT
;
A
#
# COMPACT_ATOMS: atom_id res chain seq x y z
N ALA A 1 19.86 10.96 9.24
CA ALA A 1 19.80 10.79 7.77
C ALA A 1 18.57 11.53 7.24
N GLY A 2 18.74 12.34 6.19
CA GLY A 2 17.63 13.03 5.52
C GLY A 2 16.74 12.03 4.76
N PRO A 3 15.62 12.49 4.14
CA PRO A 3 14.67 11.62 3.44
C PRO A 3 15.32 10.75 2.37
N ILE A 4 16.30 11.27 1.64
CA ILE A 4 17.06 10.55 0.62
C ILE A 4 17.89 9.42 1.24
N GLY A 5 18.56 9.68 2.38
CA GLY A 5 19.32 8.65 3.08
C GLY A 5 18.44 7.50 3.60
N ARG A 6 17.21 7.79 4.04
CA ARG A 6 16.23 6.77 4.40
C ARG A 6 15.80 5.94 3.18
N ALA A 7 15.52 6.57 2.07
CA ALA A 7 15.10 5.88 0.85
C ALA A 7 16.20 4.96 0.30
N LEU A 8 17.46 5.40 0.33
CA LEU A 8 18.57 4.66 -0.26
C LEU A 8 19.19 3.61 0.66
N LEU A 9 19.10 3.79 1.98
CA LEU A 9 19.78 2.92 2.95
C LEU A 9 18.81 2.17 3.87
N ALA A 10 17.84 2.85 4.48
CA ALA A 10 17.00 2.25 5.48
C ALA A 10 15.98 1.24 4.88
N TYR A 11 15.35 1.57 3.76
CA TYR A 11 14.38 0.66 3.14
C TYR A 11 15.01 -0.59 2.54
N PRO A 12 16.14 -0.53 1.81
CA PRO A 12 16.84 -1.74 1.38
C PRO A 12 17.35 -2.59 2.55
N ALA A 13 17.87 -1.97 3.62
CA ALA A 13 18.27 -2.70 4.82
C ALA A 13 17.07 -3.41 5.48
N ALA A 14 15.95 -2.71 5.64
CA ALA A 14 14.71 -3.31 6.16
C ALA A 14 14.20 -4.45 5.26
N PHE A 15 14.32 -4.33 3.93
CA PHE A 15 13.98 -5.41 3.00
C PHE A 15 14.86 -6.65 3.24
N MET A 16 16.18 -6.46 3.36
CA MET A 16 17.10 -7.57 3.64
C MET A 16 16.78 -8.28 4.97
N LEU A 17 16.41 -7.52 6.00
CA LEU A 17 15.97 -8.09 7.28
C LEU A 17 14.70 -8.93 7.14
N HIS A 18 13.74 -8.51 6.30
CA HIS A 18 12.56 -9.30 6.00
C HIS A 18 12.92 -10.61 5.29
N VAL A 19 13.79 -10.57 4.28
CA VAL A 19 14.24 -11.78 3.57
C VAL A 19 15.00 -12.73 4.49
N GLN A 20 15.77 -12.19 5.42
CA GLN A 20 16.52 -13.00 6.40
C GLN A 20 15.61 -13.58 7.50
N ALA A 21 14.54 -12.85 7.87
CA ALA A 21 13.61 -13.33 8.90
C ALA A 21 12.70 -14.45 8.36
N PHE A 22 12.25 -14.36 7.10
CA PHE A 22 11.31 -15.31 6.52
C PHE A 22 11.98 -16.16 5.42
N PRO A 23 11.76 -17.50 5.38
CA PRO A 23 10.99 -18.29 6.35
C PRO A 23 11.82 -18.82 7.53
N ASP A 24 13.14 -18.53 7.58
CA ASP A 24 14.10 -19.26 8.43
C ASP A 24 13.85 -19.10 9.94
N GLN A 25 13.44 -17.90 10.36
CA GLN A 25 13.22 -17.57 11.77
C GLN A 25 11.74 -17.32 12.11
N LEU A 26 10.97 -16.87 11.13
CA LEU A 26 9.53 -16.64 11.23
C LEU A 26 8.81 -17.38 10.10
N GLN A 27 7.69 -18.01 10.39
CA GLN A 27 6.84 -18.60 9.36
C GLN A 27 6.19 -17.51 8.50
N PHE A 28 5.90 -17.84 7.24
CA PHE A 28 5.14 -16.93 6.36
C PHE A 28 3.81 -16.55 6.99
N LEU A 29 3.45 -15.29 6.84
CA LEU A 29 2.29 -14.68 7.49
C LEU A 29 0.96 -15.03 6.83
N ASN A 30 1.00 -15.51 5.58
CA ASN A 30 -0.18 -15.96 4.81
C ASN A 30 -1.33 -14.95 4.75
N GLY A 31 -1.02 -13.66 4.69
CA GLY A 31 -2.02 -12.60 4.60
C GLY A 31 -2.35 -11.91 5.92
N ALA A 32 -1.50 -12.01 6.94
CA ALA A 32 -1.66 -11.23 8.17
C ALA A 32 -1.65 -9.72 7.88
N GLY A 33 -2.59 -8.99 8.47
CA GLY A 33 -2.84 -7.58 8.22
C GLY A 33 -3.93 -7.31 7.16
N LEU A 34 -4.47 -8.34 6.53
CA LEU A 34 -5.70 -8.26 5.74
C LEU A 34 -6.92 -8.01 6.67
N PRO A 35 -8.07 -7.56 6.13
CA PRO A 35 -9.30 -7.53 6.93
C PRO A 35 -9.60 -8.90 7.55
N SER A 36 -10.07 -8.93 8.80
CA SER A 36 -10.21 -10.15 9.60
C SER A 36 -11.02 -11.26 8.93
N PHE A 37 -12.02 -10.91 8.12
CA PHE A 37 -12.79 -11.89 7.35
C PHE A 37 -11.97 -12.56 6.24
N VAL A 38 -10.98 -11.86 5.67
CA VAL A 38 -10.06 -12.42 4.65
C VAL A 38 -8.98 -13.24 5.33
N GLU A 39 -8.43 -12.76 6.46
CA GLU A 39 -7.43 -13.51 7.24
C GLU A 39 -7.92 -14.92 7.62
N GLN A 40 -9.18 -15.03 8.02
CA GLN A 40 -9.81 -16.32 8.33
C GLN A 40 -9.92 -17.24 7.10
N LEU A 41 -10.20 -16.68 5.92
CA LEU A 41 -10.32 -17.45 4.68
C LEU A 41 -8.98 -17.98 4.15
N VAL A 42 -7.91 -17.19 4.32
CA VAL A 42 -6.57 -17.57 3.80
C VAL A 42 -5.70 -18.29 4.84
N GLY A 43 -6.20 -18.50 6.05
CA GLY A 43 -5.45 -19.14 7.13
C GLY A 43 -4.24 -18.30 7.58
N ALA A 44 -4.42 -16.99 7.68
CA ALA A 44 -3.36 -16.07 8.07
C ALA A 44 -2.88 -16.29 9.50
N ASN A 45 -1.60 -16.06 9.73
CA ASN A 45 -0.99 -16.07 11.07
C ASN A 45 -1.26 -14.73 11.80
N ALA A 46 -2.52 -14.51 12.16
CA ALA A 46 -3.00 -13.22 12.70
C ALA A 46 -2.27 -12.80 14.00
N ASP A 47 -1.78 -13.74 14.79
CA ASP A 47 -1.06 -13.47 16.04
C ASP A 47 0.25 -12.69 15.85
N MET A 48 0.87 -12.81 14.69
CA MET A 48 2.11 -12.09 14.36
C MET A 48 1.87 -10.64 13.87
N GLY A 49 0.64 -10.30 13.52
CA GLY A 49 0.31 -9.02 12.92
C GLY A 49 1.02 -8.79 11.57
N ARG A 50 1.21 -7.54 11.19
CA ARG A 50 1.91 -7.19 9.93
C ARG A 50 3.41 -7.48 10.01
N SER A 51 4.02 -7.83 8.88
CA SER A 51 5.44 -8.16 8.76
C SER A 51 6.37 -7.09 9.35
N ALA A 52 6.03 -5.82 9.17
CA ALA A 52 6.79 -4.68 9.71
C ALA A 52 6.89 -4.72 11.25
N VAL A 53 5.85 -5.18 11.94
CA VAL A 53 5.82 -5.35 13.40
C VAL A 53 6.57 -6.61 13.80
N ALA A 54 6.33 -7.73 13.11
CA ALA A 54 6.97 -9.00 13.40
C ALA A 54 8.50 -8.90 13.30
N VAL A 55 9.03 -8.33 12.23
CA VAL A 55 10.46 -8.13 12.02
C VAL A 55 11.05 -7.15 13.04
N MET A 56 10.35 -6.06 13.34
CA MET A 56 10.81 -5.10 14.36
C MET A 56 10.88 -5.72 15.74
N THR A 57 9.89 -6.49 16.13
CA THR A 57 9.86 -7.19 17.43
C THR A 57 11.00 -8.18 17.54
N MET A 58 11.31 -8.89 16.45
CA MET A 58 12.37 -9.87 16.40
C MET A 58 13.77 -9.24 16.56
N TYR A 59 14.06 -8.17 15.82
CA TYR A 59 15.39 -7.56 15.82
C TYR A 59 15.61 -6.52 16.92
N ASN A 60 14.55 -6.00 17.53
CA ASN A 60 14.62 -4.95 18.54
C ASN A 60 13.80 -5.29 19.80
N THR A 61 14.10 -6.42 20.39
CA THR A 61 13.42 -6.95 21.57
C THR A 61 13.41 -5.99 22.77
N GLN A 62 14.48 -5.18 22.95
CA GLN A 62 14.53 -4.23 24.05
C GLN A 62 13.48 -3.10 23.94
N GLN A 63 13.20 -2.62 22.76
CA GLN A 63 12.16 -1.59 22.56
C GLN A 63 10.75 -2.19 22.56
N SER A 64 10.60 -3.45 22.16
CA SER A 64 9.31 -4.12 22.20
C SER A 64 8.84 -4.40 23.63
N THR A 65 9.75 -4.74 24.55
CA THR A 65 9.41 -4.95 25.97
C THR A 65 8.96 -3.69 26.70
N VAL A 66 9.35 -2.50 26.22
CA VAL A 66 8.96 -1.20 26.78
C VAL A 66 7.71 -0.62 26.11
N GLY A 67 7.05 -1.37 25.21
CA GLY A 67 5.87 -0.92 24.51
C GLY A 67 6.13 0.16 23.43
N LEU A 68 7.39 0.39 23.07
CA LEU A 68 7.85 1.34 22.04
C LEU A 68 8.14 0.64 20.72
N ALA A 69 7.52 -0.52 20.46
CA ALA A 69 7.70 -1.26 19.22
C ALA A 69 7.08 -0.49 18.05
N TYR A 70 7.92 0.24 17.31
CA TYR A 70 7.56 0.85 16.05
C TYR A 70 7.64 -0.18 14.92
N ALA A 71 6.83 0.00 13.90
CA ALA A 71 6.89 -0.84 12.69
C ALA A 71 8.17 -0.57 11.90
N MET A 72 8.87 -1.61 11.46
CA MET A 72 9.99 -1.51 10.52
C MET A 72 9.42 -1.44 9.10
N ASN A 73 8.96 -0.24 8.72
CA ASN A 73 8.39 -0.02 7.39
C ASN A 73 9.44 -0.28 6.31
N THR A 74 9.01 -0.95 5.27
CA THR A 74 9.81 -1.27 4.10
C THR A 74 8.96 -1.10 2.84
N PHE A 75 9.55 -1.37 1.66
CA PHE A 75 8.79 -1.38 0.42
C PHE A 75 7.76 -2.51 0.37
N PHE A 76 6.65 -2.27 -0.34
CA PHE A 76 5.57 -3.24 -0.51
C PHE A 76 6.01 -4.66 -0.92
N PRO A 77 7.09 -4.89 -1.73
CA PRO A 77 7.51 -6.24 -2.07
C PRO A 77 8.03 -7.05 -0.88
N ALA A 78 8.57 -6.38 0.15
CA ALA A 78 9.04 -7.08 1.34
C ALA A 78 7.89 -7.63 2.18
N GLU A 79 6.81 -6.87 2.34
CA GLU A 79 5.61 -7.38 3.01
C GLU A 79 4.96 -8.51 2.21
N ALA A 80 4.91 -8.41 0.89
CA ALA A 80 4.41 -9.47 0.03
C ALA A 80 5.26 -10.74 0.12
N TYR A 81 6.59 -10.60 0.20
CA TYR A 81 7.50 -11.71 0.43
C TYR A 81 7.28 -12.35 1.81
N ALA A 82 7.16 -11.55 2.86
CA ALA A 82 6.90 -12.06 4.20
C ALA A 82 5.57 -12.81 4.33
N ASN A 83 4.59 -12.46 3.48
CA ASN A 83 3.30 -13.15 3.45
C ASN A 83 3.33 -14.44 2.62
N TRP A 84 3.89 -14.41 1.40
CA TRP A 84 3.74 -15.50 0.42
C TRP A 84 5.03 -15.89 -0.29
N GLY A 85 6.17 -15.52 0.27
CA GLY A 85 7.49 -15.84 -0.30
C GLY A 85 7.72 -15.21 -1.68
N TYR A 86 8.51 -15.87 -2.51
CA TYR A 86 8.85 -15.40 -3.85
C TYR A 86 7.64 -15.21 -4.77
N ALA A 87 6.62 -16.04 -4.61
CA ALA A 87 5.37 -15.90 -5.39
C ALA A 87 4.67 -14.57 -5.06
N GLY A 88 4.56 -14.23 -3.78
CA GLY A 88 4.02 -12.95 -3.34
C GLY A 88 4.85 -11.76 -3.79
N TYR A 89 6.18 -11.88 -3.72
CA TYR A 89 7.10 -10.86 -4.22
C TYR A 89 6.85 -10.54 -5.70
N LEU A 90 6.86 -11.54 -6.56
CA LEU A 90 6.64 -11.35 -8.00
C LEU A 90 5.23 -10.83 -8.30
N PHE A 91 4.22 -11.40 -7.66
CA PHE A 91 2.84 -10.94 -7.81
C PHE A 91 2.68 -9.48 -7.42
N SER A 92 3.28 -9.05 -6.32
CA SER A 92 3.17 -7.68 -5.84
C SER A 92 3.74 -6.66 -6.84
N ILE A 93 4.88 -6.95 -7.45
CA ILE A 93 5.51 -6.08 -8.46
C ILE A 93 4.62 -5.96 -9.69
N LEU A 94 4.10 -7.09 -10.19
CA LEU A 94 3.21 -7.10 -11.36
C LEU A 94 1.89 -6.37 -11.07
N TRP A 95 1.29 -6.62 -9.91
CA TRP A 95 0.03 -6.01 -9.50
C TRP A 95 0.16 -4.51 -9.34
N VAL A 96 1.14 -4.06 -8.56
CA VAL A 96 1.36 -2.63 -8.31
C VAL A 96 1.76 -1.92 -9.59
N GLY A 97 2.63 -2.51 -10.41
CA GLY A 97 3.01 -1.97 -11.71
C GLY A 97 1.82 -1.82 -12.65
N ALA A 98 0.96 -2.83 -12.75
CA ALA A 98 -0.26 -2.78 -13.56
C ALA A 98 -1.24 -1.71 -13.05
N LEU A 99 -1.46 -1.65 -11.72
CA LEU A 99 -2.33 -0.65 -11.09
C LEU A 99 -1.84 0.77 -11.36
N LEU A 100 -0.54 1.03 -11.14
CA LEU A 100 0.06 2.34 -11.40
C LEU A 100 -0.01 2.72 -12.87
N GLY A 101 0.31 1.77 -13.77
CA GLY A 101 0.21 1.98 -15.21
C GLY A 101 -1.21 2.30 -15.66
N LEU A 102 -2.21 1.57 -15.14
CA LEU A 102 -3.62 1.80 -15.44
C LEU A 102 -4.10 3.17 -14.92
N LEU A 103 -3.76 3.51 -13.69
CA LEU A 103 -4.11 4.81 -13.11
C LEU A 103 -3.49 5.95 -13.90
N HIS A 104 -2.19 5.87 -14.18
CA HIS A 104 -1.47 6.89 -14.92
C HIS A 104 -2.03 7.09 -16.33
N THR A 105 -2.20 6.02 -17.09
CA THR A 105 -2.75 6.10 -18.46
C THR A 105 -4.18 6.61 -18.47
N THR A 106 -5.01 6.20 -17.50
CA THR A 106 -6.41 6.67 -17.40
C THR A 106 -6.46 8.18 -17.14
N ILE A 107 -5.60 8.70 -16.27
CA ILE A 107 -5.57 10.11 -15.93
C ILE A 107 -4.99 10.94 -17.09
N LEU A 108 -3.94 10.47 -17.77
CA LEU A 108 -3.34 11.16 -18.91
C LEU A 108 -4.30 11.29 -20.10
N ARG A 109 -5.20 10.32 -20.29
CA ARG A 109 -6.21 10.35 -21.37
C ARG A 109 -7.37 11.31 -21.10
N LYS A 110 -7.53 11.77 -19.86
CA LYS A 110 -8.58 12.75 -19.52
C LYS A 110 -8.18 14.17 -19.89
N GLN A 111 -9.19 15.02 -20.12
CA GLN A 111 -8.96 16.45 -20.33
C GLN A 111 -8.24 17.05 -19.12
N LYS A 112 -7.25 17.90 -19.38
CA LYS A 112 -6.43 18.56 -18.35
C LYS A 112 -7.17 19.74 -17.70
N THR A 113 -8.29 19.45 -17.02
CA THR A 113 -8.99 20.44 -16.20
C THR A 113 -8.32 20.59 -14.85
N GLN A 114 -8.52 21.71 -14.18
CA GLN A 114 -8.00 21.96 -12.83
C GLN A 114 -8.42 20.84 -11.86
N LEU A 115 -9.66 20.37 -11.97
CA LEU A 115 -10.17 19.26 -11.14
C LEU A 115 -9.42 17.95 -11.41
N ASN A 116 -9.20 17.58 -12.67
CA ASN A 116 -8.48 16.36 -13.02
C ASN A 116 -7.02 16.41 -12.58
N LEU A 117 -6.38 17.58 -12.62
CA LEU A 117 -5.04 17.77 -12.11
C LEU A 117 -4.99 17.61 -10.59
N PHE A 118 -5.95 18.17 -9.87
CA PHE A 118 -6.06 18.03 -8.42
C PHE A 118 -6.24 16.55 -8.00
N ILE A 119 -7.14 15.84 -8.68
CA ILE A 119 -7.34 14.40 -8.46
C ILE A 119 -6.04 13.62 -8.72
N TYR A 120 -5.31 13.97 -9.78
CA TYR A 120 -4.03 13.33 -10.08
C TYR A 120 -3.00 13.48 -8.96
N ILE A 121 -2.87 14.69 -8.42
CA ILE A 121 -1.95 14.97 -7.30
C ILE A 121 -2.32 14.15 -6.06
N ILE A 122 -3.62 14.06 -5.73
CA ILE A 122 -4.10 13.26 -4.59
C ILE A 122 -3.76 11.77 -4.80
N VAL A 123 -4.05 11.24 -5.98
CA VAL A 123 -3.76 9.84 -6.31
C VAL A 123 -2.26 9.55 -6.26
N LEU A 124 -1.42 10.42 -6.83
CA LEU A 124 0.03 10.27 -6.75
C LEU A 124 0.54 10.28 -5.30
N ARG A 125 0.09 11.23 -4.49
CA ARG A 125 0.44 11.27 -3.07
C ARG A 125 0.08 9.98 -2.36
N PHE A 126 -1.12 9.46 -2.62
CA PHE A 126 -1.58 8.20 -2.06
C PHE A 126 -0.68 7.03 -2.49
N GLN A 127 -0.34 6.93 -3.78
CA GLN A 127 0.52 5.87 -4.29
C GLN A 127 1.91 5.87 -3.63
N VAL A 128 2.52 7.04 -3.44
CA VAL A 128 3.81 7.15 -2.75
C VAL A 128 3.68 6.68 -1.30
N GLN A 129 2.61 7.05 -0.61
CA GLN A 129 2.39 6.63 0.78
C GLN A 129 2.23 5.11 0.90
N VAL A 130 1.48 4.50 0.00
CA VAL A 130 1.26 3.04 0.00
C VAL A 130 2.51 2.27 -0.41
N MET A 131 3.33 2.79 -1.34
CA MET A 131 4.62 2.17 -1.68
C MET A 131 5.52 1.97 -0.45
N LEU A 132 5.45 2.89 0.52
CA LEU A 132 6.23 2.87 1.75
C LEU A 132 5.50 2.19 2.92
N GLY A 133 4.20 1.98 2.79
CA GLY A 133 3.34 1.41 3.84
C GLY A 133 3.27 -0.11 3.84
N GLY A 134 3.29 -0.72 2.66
CA GLY A 134 3.24 -2.17 2.50
C GLY A 134 2.26 -2.65 1.43
N PHE A 135 2.36 -3.93 1.05
CA PHE A 135 1.58 -4.51 -0.05
C PHE A 135 0.09 -4.68 0.30
N ILE A 136 -0.20 -4.99 1.55
CA ILE A 136 -1.58 -5.16 2.03
C ILE A 136 -2.41 -3.90 1.78
N ASP A 137 -1.81 -2.72 1.91
CA ASP A 137 -2.49 -1.45 1.66
C ASP A 137 -2.86 -1.23 0.18
N TYR A 138 -2.20 -1.93 -0.76
CA TYR A 138 -2.61 -1.98 -2.17
C TYR A 138 -3.78 -2.89 -2.45
N LEU A 139 -4.01 -3.89 -1.59
CA LEU A 139 -5.12 -4.82 -1.73
C LEU A 139 -6.37 -4.27 -1.04
N PHE A 140 -6.22 -3.82 0.20
CA PHE A 140 -7.34 -3.43 1.07
C PHE A 140 -6.99 -2.17 1.89
N SER A 141 -7.07 -1.00 1.28
CA SER A 141 -6.92 0.27 2.00
C SER A 141 -8.23 1.04 2.01
N VAL A 142 -8.68 1.41 3.19
CA VAL A 142 -9.85 2.30 3.35
C VAL A 142 -9.61 3.62 2.62
N ASN A 143 -8.38 4.14 2.66
CA ASN A 143 -7.99 5.35 1.96
C ASN A 143 -8.08 5.22 0.43
N LEU A 144 -7.74 4.05 -0.13
CA LEU A 144 -7.89 3.79 -1.56
C LEU A 144 -9.37 3.78 -1.96
N ILE A 145 -10.19 3.06 -1.21
CA ILE A 145 -11.64 2.97 -1.45
C ILE A 145 -12.27 4.37 -1.35
N PHE A 146 -11.92 5.13 -0.31
CA PHE A 146 -12.42 6.50 -0.13
C PHE A 146 -11.96 7.42 -1.26
N SER A 147 -10.72 7.32 -1.72
CA SER A 147 -10.21 8.11 -2.84
C SER A 147 -10.93 7.79 -4.14
N ILE A 148 -11.15 6.50 -4.44
CA ILE A 148 -11.90 6.06 -5.61
C ILE A 148 -13.36 6.54 -5.54
N ALA A 149 -14.02 6.38 -4.40
CA ALA A 149 -15.39 6.85 -4.19
C ALA A 149 -15.51 8.36 -4.39
N THR A 150 -14.57 9.14 -3.86
CA THR A 150 -14.51 10.60 -4.03
C THR A 150 -14.35 10.99 -5.49
N ILE A 151 -13.47 10.32 -6.24
CA ILE A 151 -13.27 10.56 -7.69
C ILE A 151 -14.55 10.29 -8.47
N ILE A 152 -15.23 9.18 -8.20
CA ILE A 152 -16.51 8.81 -8.84
C ILE A 152 -17.57 9.86 -8.50
N PHE A 153 -17.69 10.24 -7.24
CA PHE A 153 -18.68 11.22 -6.78
C PHE A 153 -18.50 12.59 -7.45
N ILE A 154 -17.28 13.11 -7.49
CA ILE A 154 -16.97 14.37 -8.19
C ILE A 154 -17.25 14.26 -9.69
N GLY A 155 -16.94 13.12 -10.31
CA GLY A 155 -17.25 12.85 -11.71
C GLY A 155 -18.77 12.88 -12.00
N LEU A 156 -19.57 12.35 -11.11
CA LEU A 156 -21.04 12.37 -11.22
C LEU A 156 -21.61 13.79 -11.06
N LEU A 157 -21.13 14.53 -10.05
CA LEU A 157 -21.55 15.93 -9.85
C LEU A 157 -21.22 16.82 -11.05
N SER A 158 -20.05 16.67 -11.64
CA SER A 158 -19.65 17.45 -12.81
C SER A 158 -20.53 17.16 -14.04
N LYS A 159 -20.96 15.91 -14.23
CA LYS A 159 -21.91 15.55 -15.30
C LYS A 159 -23.29 16.17 -15.10
N GLN A 160 -23.80 16.20 -13.87
CA GLN A 160 -25.09 16.82 -13.56
C GLN A 160 -25.08 18.34 -13.81
N GLN A 161 -24.01 19.02 -13.45
CA GLN A 161 -23.86 20.45 -13.71
C GLN A 161 -23.81 20.77 -15.21
N LEU A 162 -23.15 19.96 -16.02
CA LEU A 162 -23.08 20.09 -17.46
C LEU A 162 -24.44 19.83 -18.13
N ALA A 163 -25.21 18.86 -17.63
CA ALA A 163 -26.54 18.53 -18.12
C ALA A 163 -27.52 19.69 -17.84
N LYS A 164 -27.45 20.30 -16.65
CA LYS A 164 -28.29 21.45 -16.26
C LYS A 164 -28.02 22.70 -17.13
N ARG A 165 -26.74 22.99 -17.43
CA ARG A 165 -26.35 24.08 -18.32
C ARG A 165 -26.84 23.94 -19.77
N LYS A 166 -26.97 22.70 -20.26
CA LYS A 166 -27.50 22.42 -21.62
C LYS A 166 -29.02 22.45 -21.71
N GLY A 167 -29.73 22.35 -20.62
CA GLY A 167 -31.18 22.44 -20.56
C GLY A 167 -31.69 23.86 -20.40
N ASP A 168 -30.83 24.82 -20.03
CA ASP A 168 -31.18 26.23 -19.81
C ASP A 168 -30.84 27.12 -21.07
N THR A 169 -30.37 26.51 -22.16
CA THR A 169 -30.16 27.13 -23.48
C THR A 169 -31.14 26.59 -24.50
#